data_bc2bb96abe1640dbf8f96230af48f1ce
#
_entry.id   bc2bb96abe1640dbf8f96230af48f1ce
#
_cell.length_a   1.000
_cell.length_b   1.000
_cell.length_c   1.000
_cell.angle_alpha   90.00
_cell.angle_beta   90.00
_cell.angle_gamma   90.00
#
_symmetry.space_group_name_H-M   'P 1'
#
loop_
_entity.id
_entity.type
_entity.pdbx_description
1 polymer ?
#
loop_
_entity_poly.entity_id
_entity_poly.type
_entity_poly.pdbx_seq_one_letter_code
_entity_poly.pdbx_strand_id
1 'polypeptide(L)'
;VEGHSDLEIKREVSAVNVYKGDDINVVLTITNKSYRRTQQLEVFDNVPHEMKMRKGINLMRMNLGPGQTATIRYTVRCPLRGHYTIGPTSIRYRNTFNLFVSETSIGDRSDITVFPQVRDVEEALIRSDVPKMYTGATTLKTPGQGMEFYALREYFPGDSFRSINWKAFARTGELMVNEKTRDAVTDVFIILDTRDVARIGTVLKNPLEMGTVAAASIANYFIKRRDSVSLVTYGERMDFLPPETGDKQHYKVLSQLAAVESKGSMPLQAVTNALSPRISRGSPVFIISSLEGDGTTLSAIRNLSGKGHEVIVLSPSSIDLERLVSRIPRMAYEVLKLERQNRLTAISGYGAKVIDWTPSVELSQALLQIRTV
;
A
#
# COMPACT_ATOMS: atom_id res chain seq x y z
N VAL A 1 6.54 -34.97 35.52
CA VAL A 1 6.09 -34.10 34.46
C VAL A 1 5.08 -33.06 35.01
N GLU A 2 5.27 -32.63 36.24
CA GLU A 2 4.44 -31.64 36.93
C GLU A 2 5.30 -30.41 37.17
N GLY A 3 5.07 -29.32 36.43
CA GLY A 3 5.77 -28.06 36.69
C GLY A 3 5.78 -27.01 35.56
N HIS A 4 5.01 -27.23 34.51
CA HIS A 4 5.09 -26.41 33.30
C HIS A 4 3.97 -25.37 33.19
N SER A 5 2.95 -25.42 34.05
CA SER A 5 1.75 -24.55 34.00
C SER A 5 1.90 -23.19 34.68
N ASP A 6 2.99 -22.96 35.41
CA ASP A 6 3.10 -21.80 36.31
C ASP A 6 4.04 -20.70 35.83
N LEU A 7 4.46 -20.70 34.56
CA LEU A 7 5.15 -19.56 33.96
C LEU A 7 4.17 -18.67 33.25
N GLU A 8 4.12 -17.42 33.68
CA GLU A 8 3.41 -16.36 32.97
C GLU A 8 4.36 -15.67 32.00
N ILE A 9 4.00 -15.61 30.72
CA ILE A 9 4.76 -14.92 29.69
C ILE A 9 3.93 -13.81 29.09
N LYS A 10 4.49 -12.62 29.08
CA LYS A 10 3.85 -11.42 28.54
C LYS A 10 4.74 -10.80 27.48
N ARG A 11 4.23 -10.61 26.26
CA ARG A 11 4.94 -9.95 25.18
C ARG A 11 4.33 -8.58 24.93
N GLU A 12 5.19 -7.57 24.88
CA GLU A 12 4.84 -6.22 24.50
C GLU A 12 5.63 -5.88 23.23
N VAL A 13 4.94 -5.39 22.20
CA VAL A 13 5.53 -4.92 20.95
C VAL A 13 5.30 -3.41 20.82
N SER A 14 6.30 -2.68 20.33
CA SER A 14 6.21 -1.21 20.21
C SER A 14 5.12 -0.75 19.24
N ALA A 15 4.80 -1.56 18.22
CA ALA A 15 3.75 -1.29 17.26
C ALA A 15 3.30 -2.59 16.56
N VAL A 16 2.01 -2.68 16.25
CA VAL A 16 1.40 -3.80 15.50
C VAL A 16 1.26 -3.48 14.01
N ASN A 17 1.28 -2.20 13.65
CA ASN A 17 1.24 -1.70 12.28
C ASN A 17 2.48 -0.86 12.04
N VAL A 18 3.30 -1.26 11.09
CA VAL A 18 4.59 -0.63 10.76
C VAL A 18 4.81 -0.59 9.26
N TYR A 19 5.72 0.22 8.80
CA TYR A 19 6.11 0.26 7.39
C TYR A 19 7.34 -0.62 7.12
N LYS A 20 7.46 -1.06 5.89
CA LYS A 20 8.62 -1.80 5.40
C LYS A 20 9.92 -1.05 5.73
N GLY A 21 10.80 -1.71 6.46
CA GLY A 21 12.09 -1.16 6.89
C GLY A 21 12.10 -0.58 8.29
N ASP A 22 10.95 -0.48 8.98
CA ASP A 22 10.87 -0.03 10.35
C ASP A 22 11.44 -1.08 11.33
N ASP A 23 11.88 -0.59 12.47
CA ASP A 23 12.36 -1.40 13.58
C ASP A 23 11.26 -1.53 14.65
N ILE A 24 11.02 -2.77 15.10
CA ILE A 24 10.05 -3.09 16.16
C ILE A 24 10.81 -3.52 17.39
N ASN A 25 10.54 -2.86 18.52
CA ASN A 25 11.06 -3.26 19.81
C ASN A 25 10.11 -4.26 20.47
N VAL A 26 10.65 -5.36 20.93
CA VAL A 26 9.92 -6.42 21.63
C VAL A 26 10.48 -6.56 23.04
N VAL A 27 9.58 -6.59 24.01
CA VAL A 27 9.86 -6.84 25.41
C VAL A 27 9.10 -8.08 25.84
N LEU A 28 9.81 -9.13 26.18
CA LEU A 28 9.24 -10.38 26.67
C LEU A 28 9.51 -10.46 28.17
N THR A 29 8.47 -10.51 28.97
CA THR A 29 8.52 -10.62 30.43
C THR A 29 8.10 -12.03 30.83
N ILE A 30 8.95 -12.73 31.59
CA ILE A 30 8.75 -14.11 32.04
C ILE A 30 8.70 -14.08 33.56
N THR A 31 7.59 -14.52 34.15
CA THR A 31 7.39 -14.56 35.60
C THR A 31 7.16 -16.00 36.05
N ASN A 32 7.89 -16.45 37.04
CA ASN A 32 7.66 -17.74 37.67
C ASN A 32 6.58 -17.59 38.75
N LYS A 33 5.37 -18.08 38.47
CA LYS A 33 4.25 -18.09 39.42
C LYS A 33 4.25 -19.31 40.34
N SER A 34 5.14 -20.28 40.10
CA SER A 34 5.23 -21.48 40.94
C SER A 34 5.90 -21.21 42.27
N TYR A 35 5.69 -22.11 43.23
CA TYR A 35 6.36 -22.10 44.52
C TYR A 35 7.77 -22.71 44.46
N ARG A 36 8.18 -23.22 43.29
CA ARG A 36 9.48 -23.89 43.08
C ARG A 36 10.37 -23.06 42.18
N ARG A 37 11.67 -23.16 42.41
CA ARG A 37 12.69 -22.56 41.55
C ARG A 37 12.77 -23.37 40.24
N THR A 38 12.68 -22.69 39.10
CA THR A 38 13.00 -23.26 37.78
C THR A 38 14.49 -23.14 37.54
N GLN A 39 15.13 -24.26 37.21
CA GLN A 39 16.57 -24.31 36.88
C GLN A 39 16.74 -24.60 35.39
N GLN A 40 17.81 -24.04 34.81
CA GLN A 40 18.20 -24.25 33.42
C GLN A 40 17.03 -24.07 32.40
N LEU A 41 16.28 -23.00 32.63
CA LEU A 41 15.23 -22.58 31.74
C LEU A 41 15.84 -21.90 30.50
N GLU A 42 15.62 -22.44 29.32
CA GLU A 42 15.94 -21.83 28.04
C GLU A 42 14.66 -21.28 27.41
N VAL A 43 14.60 -19.99 27.22
CA VAL A 43 13.45 -19.27 26.66
C VAL A 43 13.84 -18.73 25.31
N PHE A 44 13.07 -19.10 24.29
CA PHE A 44 13.25 -18.67 22.89
C PHE A 44 11.95 -18.07 22.36
N ASP A 45 11.98 -16.79 22.01
CA ASP A 45 10.83 -16.15 21.37
C ASP A 45 10.86 -16.39 19.87
N ASN A 46 9.79 -16.99 19.33
CA ASN A 46 9.74 -17.36 17.92
C ASN A 46 9.49 -16.11 17.07
N VAL A 47 10.50 -15.74 16.29
CA VAL A 47 10.46 -14.62 15.36
C VAL A 47 10.49 -15.18 13.93
N PRO A 48 9.61 -14.72 13.02
CA PRO A 48 9.64 -15.11 11.61
C PRO A 48 11.02 -14.90 10.99
N HIS A 49 11.47 -15.84 10.16
CA HIS A 49 12.81 -15.83 9.56
C HIS A 49 13.04 -14.66 8.58
N GLU A 50 11.98 -14.10 8.04
CA GLU A 50 12.02 -12.92 7.19
C GLU A 50 12.38 -11.66 7.97
N MET A 51 12.07 -11.61 9.28
CA MET A 51 12.43 -10.51 10.14
C MET A 51 13.91 -10.59 10.53
N LYS A 52 14.62 -9.48 10.41
CA LYS A 52 16.05 -9.42 10.73
C LYS A 52 16.28 -8.90 12.15
N MET A 53 16.96 -9.67 12.98
CA MET A 53 17.42 -9.22 14.29
C MET A 53 18.38 -8.04 14.13
N ARG A 54 18.11 -6.93 14.82
CA ARG A 54 18.92 -5.69 14.78
C ARG A 54 19.69 -5.47 16.06
N LYS A 55 19.04 -5.66 17.22
CA LYS A 55 19.63 -5.48 18.54
C LYS A 55 19.10 -6.54 19.49
N GLY A 56 19.90 -6.92 20.49
CA GLY A 56 19.50 -7.92 21.47
C GLY A 56 19.49 -9.35 20.91
N ILE A 57 18.93 -10.24 21.68
CA ILE A 57 18.76 -11.66 21.35
C ILE A 57 17.38 -12.11 21.81
N ASN A 58 16.75 -12.99 21.03
CA ASN A 58 15.45 -13.58 21.35
C ASN A 58 15.55 -14.92 22.09
N LEU A 59 16.74 -15.28 22.53
CA LEU A 59 17.04 -16.50 23.28
C LEU A 59 17.75 -16.13 24.58
N MET A 60 17.29 -16.66 25.71
CA MET A 60 17.96 -16.48 27.00
C MET A 60 17.87 -17.73 27.84
N ARG A 61 18.99 -18.06 28.52
CA ARG A 61 19.03 -19.08 29.56
C ARG A 61 19.01 -18.43 30.92
N MET A 62 18.13 -18.94 31.80
CA MET A 62 17.93 -18.32 33.11
C MET A 62 17.51 -19.33 34.16
N ASN A 63 17.65 -18.91 35.43
CA ASN A 63 17.06 -19.59 36.58
C ASN A 63 16.11 -18.62 37.25
N LEU A 64 14.86 -19.01 37.50
CA LEU A 64 13.86 -18.17 38.15
C LEU A 64 13.40 -18.79 39.46
N GLY A 65 13.59 -18.08 40.56
CA GLY A 65 13.00 -18.40 41.86
C GLY A 65 11.49 -18.14 41.87
N PRO A 66 10.77 -18.58 42.91
CA PRO A 66 9.36 -18.28 43.08
C PRO A 66 9.08 -16.78 43.02
N GLY A 67 8.11 -16.35 42.21
CA GLY A 67 7.74 -14.96 42.03
C GLY A 67 8.76 -14.08 41.28
N GLN A 68 9.91 -14.62 40.89
CA GLN A 68 10.92 -13.85 40.14
C GLN A 68 10.51 -13.64 38.69
N THR A 69 10.91 -12.46 38.19
CA THR A 69 10.62 -12.04 36.80
C THR A 69 11.95 -11.77 36.07
N ALA A 70 12.05 -12.22 34.83
CA ALA A 70 13.12 -11.87 33.92
C ALA A 70 12.56 -11.19 32.67
N THR A 71 13.38 -10.40 31.99
CA THR A 71 12.96 -9.66 30.81
C THR A 71 13.99 -9.84 29.69
N ILE A 72 13.50 -10.23 28.52
CA ILE A 72 14.26 -10.28 27.28
C ILE A 72 13.87 -9.08 26.42
N ARG A 73 14.82 -8.33 25.91
CA ARG A 73 14.58 -7.19 25.03
C ARG A 73 15.36 -7.38 23.74
N TYR A 74 14.65 -7.21 22.63
CA TYR A 74 15.27 -7.27 21.31
C TYR A 74 14.54 -6.36 20.31
N THR A 75 15.23 -6.05 19.21
CA THR A 75 14.68 -5.24 18.12
C THR A 75 14.79 -6.02 16.83
N VAL A 76 13.68 -6.11 16.10
CA VAL A 76 13.60 -6.74 14.77
C VAL A 76 13.25 -5.71 13.72
N ARG A 77 13.81 -5.88 12.53
CA ARG A 77 13.48 -5.09 11.34
C ARG A 77 12.67 -5.92 10.36
N CYS A 78 11.63 -5.32 9.79
CA CYS A 78 10.78 -5.93 8.79
C CYS A 78 11.21 -5.49 7.38
N PRO A 79 12.02 -6.29 6.64
CA PRO A 79 12.52 -5.91 5.33
C PRO A 79 11.50 -6.06 4.20
N LEU A 80 10.42 -6.83 4.44
CA LEU A 80 9.34 -7.08 3.50
C LEU A 80 8.00 -6.69 4.10
N ARG A 81 7.07 -6.26 3.27
CA ARG A 81 5.66 -6.08 3.66
C ARG A 81 5.01 -7.45 3.87
N GLY A 82 3.95 -7.48 4.63
CA GLY A 82 3.20 -8.73 4.89
C GLY A 82 2.56 -8.76 6.27
N HIS A 83 1.97 -9.91 6.56
CA HIS A 83 1.46 -10.24 7.89
C HIS A 83 2.43 -11.21 8.55
N TYR A 84 2.88 -10.86 9.73
CA TYR A 84 3.84 -11.64 10.50
C TYR A 84 3.30 -11.90 11.91
N THR A 85 3.67 -13.05 12.47
CA THR A 85 3.28 -13.41 13.83
C THR A 85 4.53 -13.71 14.63
N ILE A 86 4.81 -12.93 15.69
CA ILE A 86 5.84 -13.21 16.66
C ILE A 86 5.24 -14.09 17.75
N GLY A 87 5.94 -15.17 18.14
CA GLY A 87 5.49 -16.17 19.10
C GLY A 87 4.79 -17.36 18.45
N PRO A 88 4.31 -18.32 19.26
CA PRO A 88 4.44 -18.36 20.73
C PRO A 88 5.89 -18.49 21.19
N THR A 89 6.13 -18.27 22.48
CA THR A 89 7.47 -18.44 23.07
C THR A 89 7.71 -19.90 23.38
N SER A 90 8.81 -20.46 22.86
CA SER A 90 9.25 -21.81 23.16
C SER A 90 10.11 -21.84 24.42
N ILE A 91 9.81 -22.76 25.30
CA ILE A 91 10.50 -22.96 26.58
C ILE A 91 11.05 -24.37 26.61
N ARG A 92 12.35 -24.46 26.90
CA ARG A 92 13.02 -25.74 27.13
C ARG A 92 13.48 -25.82 28.57
N TYR A 93 13.07 -26.89 29.24
CA TYR A 93 13.53 -27.25 30.58
C TYR A 93 14.56 -28.36 30.45
N ARG A 94 15.68 -28.21 31.14
CA ARG A 94 16.66 -29.29 31.31
C ARG A 94 16.71 -29.69 32.77
N ASN A 95 16.72 -30.98 33.02
CA ASN A 95 16.93 -31.45 34.39
C ASN A 95 18.41 -31.25 34.79
N THR A 96 18.69 -31.31 36.09
CA THR A 96 20.02 -31.07 36.67
C THR A 96 21.13 -31.98 36.09
N PHE A 97 20.77 -33.11 35.59
CA PHE A 97 21.67 -34.10 34.97
C PHE A 97 21.73 -34.02 33.44
N ASN A 98 21.03 -33.11 32.80
CA ASN A 98 20.94 -32.97 31.35
C ASN A 98 20.39 -34.20 30.61
N LEU A 99 19.74 -35.15 31.33
CA LEU A 99 19.25 -36.40 30.78
C LEU A 99 17.88 -36.28 30.09
N PHE A 100 17.10 -35.28 30.48
CA PHE A 100 15.77 -35.05 29.92
C PHE A 100 15.63 -33.56 29.52
N VAL A 101 15.10 -33.37 28.31
CA VAL A 101 14.71 -32.07 27.78
C VAL A 101 13.21 -32.12 27.54
N SER A 102 12.46 -31.22 28.17
CA SER A 102 11.06 -31.02 27.89
C SER A 102 10.89 -29.66 27.19
N GLU A 103 10.17 -29.66 26.09
CA GLU A 103 9.89 -28.43 25.33
C GLU A 103 8.39 -28.16 25.34
N THR A 104 8.01 -26.93 25.58
CA THR A 104 6.64 -26.46 25.54
C THR A 104 6.58 -25.07 24.93
N SER A 105 5.46 -24.72 24.31
CA SER A 105 5.21 -23.38 23.78
C SER A 105 4.14 -22.69 24.62
N ILE A 106 4.45 -21.53 25.15
CA ILE A 106 3.58 -20.77 26.04
C ILE A 106 3.48 -19.32 25.56
N GLY A 107 2.41 -18.65 25.92
CA GLY A 107 2.18 -17.24 25.66
C GLY A 107 1.44 -16.97 24.35
N ASP A 108 1.01 -15.72 24.24
CA ASP A 108 0.21 -15.25 23.12
C ASP A 108 1.06 -15.00 21.87
N ARG A 109 0.37 -14.95 20.75
CA ARG A 109 0.92 -14.53 19.47
C ARG A 109 0.72 -13.02 19.32
N SER A 110 1.71 -12.35 18.73
CA SER A 110 1.61 -10.94 18.40
C SER A 110 1.61 -10.79 16.89
N ASP A 111 0.45 -10.44 16.32
CA ASP A 111 0.31 -10.24 14.89
C ASP A 111 0.75 -8.83 14.52
N ILE A 112 1.61 -8.75 13.52
CA ILE A 112 2.22 -7.53 13.02
C ILE A 112 1.93 -7.39 11.54
N THR A 113 1.36 -6.27 11.15
CA THR A 113 1.14 -5.92 9.75
C THR A 113 2.21 -4.94 9.30
N VAL A 114 2.97 -5.33 8.28
CA VAL A 114 4.01 -4.51 7.67
C VAL A 114 3.49 -3.95 6.35
N PHE A 115 3.22 -2.66 6.33
CA PHE A 115 2.74 -1.93 5.17
C PHE A 115 3.87 -1.66 4.15
N PRO A 116 3.55 -1.51 2.84
CA PRO A 116 4.51 -0.98 1.88
C PRO A 116 4.94 0.44 2.27
N GLN A 117 6.14 0.84 1.85
CA GLN A 117 6.57 2.23 2.05
C GLN A 117 5.67 3.18 1.27
N VAL A 118 5.35 4.32 1.89
CA VAL A 118 4.67 5.44 1.23
C VAL A 118 5.72 6.51 0.94
N ARG A 119 5.87 6.86 -0.34
CA ARG A 119 6.77 7.93 -0.80
C ARG A 119 5.98 9.22 -1.01
N ASP A 120 6.63 10.33 -0.79
CA ASP A 120 6.04 11.61 -1.14
C ASP A 120 6.12 11.78 -2.67
N VAL A 121 4.95 11.91 -3.27
CA VAL A 121 4.77 12.10 -4.72
C VAL A 121 4.02 13.40 -5.05
N GLU A 122 3.76 14.23 -4.04
CA GLU A 122 2.94 15.42 -4.17
C GLU A 122 3.49 16.38 -5.22
N GLU A 123 4.77 16.75 -5.13
CA GLU A 123 5.40 17.65 -6.10
C GLU A 123 5.38 17.06 -7.53
N ALA A 124 5.60 15.75 -7.67
CA ALA A 124 5.60 15.08 -8.94
C ALA A 124 4.22 15.06 -9.59
N LEU A 125 3.18 14.75 -8.80
CA LEU A 125 1.80 14.73 -9.29
C LEU A 125 1.25 16.12 -9.55
N ILE A 126 1.61 17.13 -8.74
CA ILE A 126 1.23 18.53 -8.97
C ILE A 126 1.87 19.09 -10.24
N ARG A 127 3.13 18.76 -10.52
CA ARG A 127 3.85 19.18 -11.74
C ARG A 127 3.44 18.40 -12.98
N SER A 128 2.90 17.18 -12.79
CA SER A 128 2.30 16.44 -13.89
C SER A 128 0.97 17.07 -14.29
N ASP A 129 0.55 16.86 -15.53
CA ASP A 129 -0.75 17.37 -15.99
C ASP A 129 -1.95 16.60 -15.40
N VAL A 130 -1.69 15.54 -14.61
CA VAL A 130 -2.72 14.70 -13.97
C VAL A 130 -3.70 15.50 -13.10
N PRO A 131 -3.28 16.33 -12.11
CA PRO A 131 -4.23 17.08 -11.29
C PRO A 131 -4.94 18.20 -12.04
N LYS A 132 -4.31 18.80 -13.05
CA LYS A 132 -4.87 19.93 -13.81
C LYS A 132 -6.04 19.51 -14.69
N MET A 133 -6.04 18.27 -15.17
CA MET A 133 -7.12 17.71 -15.98
C MET A 133 -8.38 17.46 -15.16
N TYR A 134 -8.24 17.12 -13.87
CA TYR A 134 -9.39 16.90 -12.98
C TYR A 134 -10.05 18.19 -12.50
N THR A 135 -9.29 19.27 -12.34
CA THR A 135 -9.83 20.57 -12.00
C THR A 135 -10.57 21.23 -13.17
N GLY A 136 -10.29 20.79 -14.40
CA GLY A 136 -10.87 21.38 -15.61
C GLY A 136 -12.06 20.62 -16.22
N ALA A 137 -12.10 19.28 -16.08
CA ALA A 137 -13.08 18.45 -16.77
C ALA A 137 -14.35 18.16 -15.96
N THR A 138 -14.32 18.31 -14.64
CA THR A 138 -15.46 18.02 -13.75
C THR A 138 -15.81 19.19 -12.84
N THR A 139 -15.34 20.39 -13.12
CA THR A 139 -16.07 21.56 -12.68
C THR A 139 -17.33 21.65 -13.54
N LEU A 140 -18.19 20.66 -13.42
CA LEU A 140 -19.60 20.98 -13.45
C LEU A 140 -19.72 22.03 -12.36
N LYS A 141 -19.72 23.29 -12.77
CA LYS A 141 -20.10 24.43 -11.96
C LYS A 141 -21.54 24.21 -11.53
N THR A 142 -21.77 23.21 -10.69
CA THR A 142 -23.04 22.96 -10.06
C THR A 142 -23.00 23.58 -8.69
N PRO A 143 -24.03 24.32 -8.32
CA PRO A 143 -24.14 24.89 -6.99
C PRO A 143 -24.06 23.81 -5.94
N GLY A 144 -23.28 24.04 -4.87
CA GLY A 144 -23.06 23.11 -3.77
C GLY A 144 -22.59 23.78 -2.48
N GLN A 145 -22.15 23.01 -1.51
CA GLN A 145 -21.70 23.49 -0.20
C GLN A 145 -20.16 23.58 -0.09
N GLY A 146 -19.43 23.68 -1.20
CA GLY A 146 -17.99 23.83 -1.23
C GLY A 146 -17.48 25.18 -0.69
N MET A 147 -16.16 25.41 -0.77
CA MET A 147 -15.56 26.65 -0.24
C MET A 147 -15.43 27.77 -1.29
N GLU A 148 -15.37 27.45 -2.57
CA GLU A 148 -15.15 28.45 -3.63
C GLU A 148 -16.45 29.11 -4.06
N PHE A 149 -16.37 30.40 -4.37
CA PHE A 149 -17.47 31.19 -4.90
C PHE A 149 -17.82 30.70 -6.33
N TYR A 150 -19.10 30.39 -6.53
CA TYR A 150 -19.62 29.96 -7.84
C TYR A 150 -20.30 31.13 -8.58
N ALA A 151 -21.38 31.63 -8.00
CA ALA A 151 -22.21 32.66 -8.60
C ALA A 151 -22.99 33.45 -7.54
N LEU A 152 -23.55 34.58 -7.94
CA LEU A 152 -24.59 35.29 -7.20
C LEU A 152 -25.94 34.88 -7.84
N ARG A 153 -26.89 34.47 -7.03
CA ARG A 153 -28.29 34.31 -7.43
C ARG A 153 -29.22 35.01 -6.46
N GLU A 154 -30.43 35.24 -6.89
CA GLU A 154 -31.48 35.78 -6.03
C GLU A 154 -31.77 34.82 -4.85
N TYR A 155 -32.11 35.41 -3.71
CA TYR A 155 -32.51 34.72 -2.51
C TYR A 155 -33.87 34.09 -2.69
N PHE A 156 -34.01 32.79 -2.33
CA PHE A 156 -35.31 32.11 -2.22
C PHE A 156 -35.61 31.76 -0.76
N PRO A 157 -36.90 31.79 -0.35
CA PRO A 157 -37.29 31.33 0.98
C PRO A 157 -36.82 29.90 1.24
N GLY A 158 -35.97 29.75 2.29
CA GLY A 158 -35.31 28.49 2.63
C GLY A 158 -33.78 28.54 2.51
N ASP A 159 -33.22 29.55 1.89
CA ASP A 159 -31.78 29.76 1.86
C ASP A 159 -31.25 30.20 3.24
N SER A 160 -30.01 29.78 3.55
CA SER A 160 -29.33 30.17 4.78
C SER A 160 -29.02 31.66 4.78
N PHE A 161 -29.38 32.36 5.83
CA PHE A 161 -29.02 33.78 6.00
C PHE A 161 -27.51 34.06 6.01
N ARG A 162 -26.69 33.02 6.34
CA ARG A 162 -25.23 33.14 6.30
C ARG A 162 -24.65 33.18 4.90
N SER A 163 -25.40 32.76 3.90
CA SER A 163 -24.97 32.80 2.49
C SER A 163 -25.36 34.08 1.77
N ILE A 164 -26.11 34.99 2.42
CA ILE A 164 -26.51 36.29 1.84
C ILE A 164 -25.25 37.16 1.63
N ASN A 165 -25.14 37.72 0.42
CA ASN A 165 -24.14 38.69 0.08
C ASN A 165 -24.61 40.10 0.42
N TRP A 166 -24.34 40.51 1.67
CA TRP A 166 -24.72 41.84 2.18
C TRP A 166 -24.10 43.00 1.39
N LYS A 167 -22.92 42.78 0.76
CA LYS A 167 -22.28 43.77 -0.08
C LYS A 167 -23.01 43.98 -1.42
N ALA A 168 -23.53 42.91 -2.00
CA ALA A 168 -24.37 42.97 -3.18
C ALA A 168 -25.69 43.68 -2.86
N PHE A 169 -26.36 43.28 -1.76
CA PHE A 169 -27.59 43.89 -1.27
C PHE A 169 -27.46 45.40 -1.07
N ALA A 170 -26.38 45.85 -0.46
CA ALA A 170 -26.16 47.30 -0.26
C ALA A 170 -26.00 48.10 -1.57
N ARG A 171 -25.70 47.45 -2.69
CA ARG A 171 -25.51 48.09 -4.00
C ARG A 171 -26.74 48.00 -4.89
N THR A 172 -27.48 46.92 -4.84
CA THR A 172 -28.56 46.61 -5.77
C THR A 172 -29.95 46.76 -5.14
N GLY A 173 -30.05 46.69 -3.79
CA GLY A 173 -31.30 46.63 -3.07
C GLY A 173 -31.99 45.28 -3.12
N GLU A 174 -31.42 44.27 -3.80
CA GLU A 174 -31.96 42.95 -3.96
C GLU A 174 -31.20 41.91 -3.13
N LEU A 175 -31.92 41.02 -2.44
CA LEU A 175 -31.29 39.96 -1.66
C LEU A 175 -30.67 38.93 -2.59
N MET A 176 -29.34 38.83 -2.53
CA MET A 176 -28.57 37.85 -3.33
C MET A 176 -27.79 36.92 -2.42
N VAL A 177 -27.69 35.64 -2.84
CA VAL A 177 -26.98 34.58 -2.13
C VAL A 177 -25.71 34.20 -2.88
N ASN A 178 -24.60 34.08 -2.14
CA ASN A 178 -23.38 33.49 -2.67
C ASN A 178 -23.59 31.99 -2.83
N GLU A 179 -23.72 31.53 -4.05
CA GLU A 179 -23.59 30.11 -4.35
C GLU A 179 -22.12 29.73 -4.34
N LYS A 180 -21.85 28.59 -3.69
CA LYS A 180 -20.51 28.01 -3.65
C LYS A 180 -20.42 26.86 -4.63
N THR A 181 -19.22 26.57 -5.13
CA THR A 181 -18.95 25.37 -5.92
C THR A 181 -19.18 24.13 -5.09
N ARG A 182 -19.54 23.04 -5.72
CA ARG A 182 -19.45 21.72 -5.09
C ARG A 182 -17.99 21.29 -5.19
N ASP A 183 -17.33 20.97 -4.06
CA ASP A 183 -16.06 20.26 -4.11
C ASP A 183 -16.32 18.93 -4.81
N ALA A 184 -15.89 18.83 -6.05
CA ALA A 184 -16.02 17.59 -6.80
C ALA A 184 -15.01 16.60 -6.22
N VAL A 185 -15.49 15.67 -5.40
CA VAL A 185 -14.71 14.49 -5.00
C VAL A 185 -14.49 13.65 -6.25
N THR A 186 -13.23 13.43 -6.60
CA THR A 186 -12.87 12.60 -7.75
C THR A 186 -12.68 11.16 -7.30
N ASP A 187 -13.31 10.22 -8.02
CA ASP A 187 -13.05 8.79 -7.82
C ASP A 187 -11.79 8.39 -8.58
N VAL A 188 -10.76 7.99 -7.88
CA VAL A 188 -9.47 7.55 -8.43
C VAL A 188 -9.39 6.03 -8.37
N PHE A 189 -9.10 5.38 -9.49
CA PHE A 189 -8.95 3.93 -9.56
C PHE A 189 -7.48 3.55 -9.72
N ILE A 190 -6.98 2.70 -8.83
CA ILE A 190 -5.63 2.14 -8.88
C ILE A 190 -5.75 0.64 -9.15
N ILE A 191 -5.23 0.19 -10.29
CA ILE A 191 -5.23 -1.21 -10.70
C ILE A 191 -3.80 -1.73 -10.62
N LEU A 192 -3.54 -2.65 -9.70
CA LEU A 192 -2.23 -3.24 -9.47
C LEU A 192 -2.16 -4.67 -10.00
N ASP A 193 -1.21 -4.93 -10.85
CA ASP A 193 -0.88 -6.25 -11.38
C ASP A 193 -0.15 -7.08 -10.32
N THR A 194 -0.75 -8.20 -9.93
CA THR A 194 -0.19 -9.17 -8.98
C THR A 194 -0.03 -10.56 -9.60
N ARG A 195 0.03 -10.66 -10.93
CA ARG A 195 0.24 -11.93 -11.64
C ARG A 195 1.65 -12.48 -11.39
N ASP A 196 1.87 -13.74 -11.77
CA ASP A 196 3.18 -14.40 -11.60
C ASP A 196 4.33 -13.62 -12.24
N VAL A 197 4.10 -12.92 -13.34
CA VAL A 197 5.09 -12.06 -14.02
C VAL A 197 5.58 -10.90 -13.15
N ALA A 198 4.81 -10.50 -12.14
CA ALA A 198 5.21 -9.45 -11.20
C ALA A 198 6.29 -9.89 -10.19
N ARG A 199 6.73 -11.17 -10.25
CA ARG A 199 7.79 -11.73 -9.39
C ARG A 199 9.20 -11.58 -9.99
N ILE A 200 9.33 -11.13 -11.22
CA ILE A 200 10.63 -11.01 -11.93
C ILE A 200 11.55 -10.07 -11.14
N GLY A 201 12.75 -10.54 -10.80
CA GLY A 201 13.73 -9.77 -10.02
C GLY A 201 14.09 -10.43 -8.70
N THR A 202 14.47 -9.62 -7.71
CA THR A 202 14.79 -10.09 -6.35
C THR A 202 13.56 -10.04 -5.44
N VAL A 203 13.60 -10.75 -4.33
CA VAL A 203 12.52 -10.70 -3.30
C VAL A 203 12.26 -9.28 -2.80
N LEU A 204 13.31 -8.44 -2.72
CA LEU A 204 13.22 -7.06 -2.25
C LEU A 204 12.89 -6.05 -3.37
N LYS A 205 13.19 -6.42 -4.62
CA LYS A 205 13.07 -5.55 -5.81
C LYS A 205 12.50 -6.34 -6.98
N ASN A 206 11.23 -6.21 -7.20
CA ASN A 206 10.45 -6.83 -8.28
C ASN A 206 9.27 -5.91 -8.65
N PRO A 207 8.57 -6.13 -9.77
CA PRO A 207 7.45 -5.29 -10.18
C PRO A 207 6.36 -5.18 -9.12
N LEU A 208 6.08 -6.26 -8.36
CA LEU A 208 5.07 -6.23 -7.31
C LEU A 208 5.48 -5.30 -6.16
N GLU A 209 6.72 -5.42 -5.65
CA GLU A 209 7.22 -4.56 -4.58
C GLU A 209 7.27 -3.09 -5.00
N MET A 210 7.72 -2.81 -6.21
CA MET A 210 7.69 -1.46 -6.77
C MET A 210 6.25 -0.97 -6.92
N GLY A 211 5.38 -1.81 -7.47
CA GLY A 211 3.97 -1.51 -7.71
C GLY A 211 3.20 -1.21 -6.42
N THR A 212 3.44 -1.96 -5.33
CA THR A 212 2.79 -1.70 -4.04
C THR A 212 3.22 -0.37 -3.43
N VAL A 213 4.50 0.02 -3.57
CA VAL A 213 4.99 1.34 -3.15
C VAL A 213 4.33 2.45 -3.95
N ALA A 214 4.21 2.28 -5.27
CA ALA A 214 3.54 3.25 -6.14
C ALA A 214 2.05 3.38 -5.79
N ALA A 215 1.33 2.25 -5.68
CA ALA A 215 -0.09 2.24 -5.33
C ALA A 215 -0.36 2.91 -3.97
N ALA A 216 0.45 2.58 -2.94
CA ALA A 216 0.33 3.19 -1.62
C ALA A 216 0.60 4.71 -1.65
N SER A 217 1.60 5.14 -2.41
CA SER A 217 1.99 6.55 -2.52
C SER A 217 0.95 7.39 -3.26
N ILE A 218 0.44 6.88 -4.39
CA ILE A 218 -0.63 7.50 -5.17
C ILE A 218 -1.92 7.58 -4.34
N ALA A 219 -2.31 6.48 -3.67
CA ALA A 219 -3.47 6.44 -2.80
C ALA A 219 -3.37 7.47 -1.67
N ASN A 220 -2.21 7.54 -0.99
CA ASN A 220 -1.97 8.51 0.08
C ASN A 220 -2.11 9.96 -0.41
N TYR A 221 -1.59 10.28 -1.60
CA TYR A 221 -1.71 11.61 -2.20
C TYR A 221 -3.17 12.02 -2.40
N PHE A 222 -3.98 11.17 -3.05
CA PHE A 222 -5.37 11.50 -3.35
C PHE A 222 -6.25 11.50 -2.09
N ILE A 223 -6.04 10.58 -1.15
CA ILE A 223 -6.78 10.55 0.13
C ILE A 223 -6.52 11.81 0.97
N LYS A 224 -5.27 12.30 1.01
CA LYS A 224 -4.93 13.57 1.68
C LYS A 224 -5.67 14.76 1.06
N ARG A 225 -5.96 14.72 -0.22
CA ARG A 225 -6.76 15.72 -0.95
C ARG A 225 -8.26 15.53 -0.80
N ARG A 226 -8.70 14.54 -0.01
CA ARG A 226 -10.10 14.15 0.18
C ARG A 226 -10.77 13.57 -1.06
N ASP A 227 -10.00 13.11 -2.03
CA ASP A 227 -10.50 12.34 -3.16
C ASP A 227 -10.84 10.91 -2.73
N SER A 228 -11.79 10.28 -3.42
CA SER A 228 -12.14 8.87 -3.21
C SER A 228 -11.16 7.98 -3.94
N VAL A 229 -10.59 6.99 -3.25
CA VAL A 229 -9.63 6.06 -3.84
C VAL A 229 -10.17 4.64 -3.82
N SER A 230 -10.15 4.00 -4.97
CA SER A 230 -10.40 2.57 -5.18
C SER A 230 -9.08 1.86 -5.44
N LEU A 231 -8.92 0.67 -4.87
CA LEU A 231 -7.80 -0.23 -5.18
C LEU A 231 -8.33 -1.54 -5.76
N VAL A 232 -7.76 -1.94 -6.87
CA VAL A 232 -8.01 -3.23 -7.51
C VAL A 232 -6.70 -3.97 -7.63
N THR A 233 -6.64 -5.18 -7.12
CA THR A 233 -5.50 -6.08 -7.33
C THR A 233 -5.97 -7.27 -8.15
N TYR A 234 -5.15 -7.72 -9.11
CA TYR A 234 -5.53 -8.83 -9.98
C TYR A 234 -4.36 -9.77 -10.28
N GLY A 235 -4.62 -11.04 -10.19
CA GLY A 235 -3.64 -12.10 -10.40
C GLY A 235 -4.32 -13.45 -10.55
N GLU A 236 -4.46 -14.23 -9.50
CA GLU A 236 -5.28 -15.44 -9.45
C GLU A 236 -6.77 -15.08 -9.39
N ARG A 237 -7.11 -14.05 -8.66
CA ARG A 237 -8.43 -13.47 -8.54
C ARG A 237 -8.35 -11.94 -8.60
N MET A 238 -9.48 -11.30 -8.73
CA MET A 238 -9.60 -9.85 -8.64
C MET A 238 -10.17 -9.48 -7.26
N ASP A 239 -9.40 -8.73 -6.50
CA ASP A 239 -9.87 -8.14 -5.25
C ASP A 239 -10.15 -6.65 -5.48
N PHE A 240 -11.36 -6.22 -5.16
CA PHE A 240 -11.86 -4.87 -5.41
C PHE A 240 -12.22 -4.16 -4.11
N LEU A 241 -11.51 -3.07 -3.82
CA LEU A 241 -11.81 -2.14 -2.76
C LEU A 241 -12.57 -0.93 -3.38
N PRO A 242 -13.83 -0.71 -3.03
CA PRO A 242 -14.62 0.38 -3.61
C PRO A 242 -14.03 1.76 -3.26
N PRO A 243 -14.35 2.80 -4.06
CA PRO A 243 -13.86 4.15 -3.82
C PRO A 243 -14.47 4.71 -2.53
N GLU A 244 -13.63 5.06 -1.57
CA GLU A 244 -13.94 5.74 -0.33
C GLU A 244 -12.83 6.75 -0.01
N THR A 245 -13.03 7.64 0.95
CA THR A 245 -12.07 8.66 1.37
C THR A 245 -11.74 8.57 2.85
N GLY A 246 -10.69 9.28 3.29
CA GLY A 246 -10.29 9.40 4.69
C GLY A 246 -9.39 8.29 5.20
N ASP A 247 -8.99 8.40 6.49
CA ASP A 247 -7.97 7.53 7.09
C ASP A 247 -8.36 6.06 7.11
N LYS A 248 -9.66 5.77 7.22
CA LYS A 248 -10.18 4.40 7.19
C LYS A 248 -9.92 3.74 5.84
N GLN A 249 -10.12 4.48 4.75
CA GLN A 249 -9.82 3.98 3.40
C GLN A 249 -8.32 3.82 3.20
N HIS A 250 -7.51 4.77 3.68
CA HIS A 250 -6.06 4.67 3.65
C HIS A 250 -5.57 3.39 4.32
N TYR A 251 -6.09 3.08 5.52
CA TYR A 251 -5.75 1.85 6.22
C TYR A 251 -6.16 0.59 5.43
N LYS A 252 -7.39 0.56 4.85
CA LYS A 252 -7.86 -0.57 4.03
C LYS A 252 -6.93 -0.80 2.82
N VAL A 253 -6.55 0.28 2.13
CA VAL A 253 -5.61 0.21 0.98
C VAL A 253 -4.27 -0.35 1.41
N LEU A 254 -3.66 0.16 2.48
CA LEU A 254 -2.38 -0.33 2.98
C LEU A 254 -2.45 -1.79 3.42
N SER A 255 -3.54 -2.19 4.09
CA SER A 255 -3.75 -3.57 4.54
C SER A 255 -3.90 -4.54 3.36
N GLN A 256 -4.66 -4.17 2.32
CA GLN A 256 -4.76 -4.98 1.11
C GLN A 256 -3.39 -5.09 0.42
N LEU A 257 -2.66 -3.96 0.28
CA LEU A 257 -1.33 -3.97 -0.32
C LEU A 257 -0.30 -4.76 0.50
N ALA A 258 -0.44 -4.83 1.82
CA ALA A 258 0.41 -5.67 2.65
C ALA A 258 0.20 -7.16 2.38
N ALA A 259 -1.04 -7.57 2.12
CA ALA A 259 -1.44 -8.95 1.93
C ALA A 259 -1.22 -9.51 0.51
N VAL A 260 -1.05 -8.65 -0.52
CA VAL A 260 -0.95 -9.15 -1.90
C VAL A 260 0.30 -9.96 -2.13
N GLU A 261 0.12 -11.08 -2.85
CA GLU A 261 1.18 -11.95 -3.35
C GLU A 261 1.12 -12.03 -4.86
N SER A 262 2.27 -12.30 -5.49
CA SER A 262 2.32 -12.51 -6.94
C SER A 262 1.86 -13.91 -7.26
N LYS A 263 0.67 -14.04 -7.90
CA LYS A 263 0.07 -15.33 -8.23
C LYS A 263 -0.98 -15.21 -9.35
N GLY A 264 -0.98 -16.19 -10.26
CA GLY A 264 -1.98 -16.32 -11.32
C GLY A 264 -1.66 -15.52 -12.59
N SER A 265 -2.62 -15.50 -13.51
CA SER A 265 -2.42 -14.99 -14.87
C SER A 265 -3.66 -14.30 -15.47
N MET A 266 -4.53 -13.75 -14.61
CA MET A 266 -5.77 -13.07 -15.07
C MET A 266 -5.44 -11.96 -16.06
N PRO A 267 -6.06 -11.89 -17.26
CA PRO A 267 -5.77 -10.85 -18.23
C PRO A 267 -6.38 -9.51 -17.80
N LEU A 268 -5.67 -8.41 -18.08
CA LEU A 268 -6.12 -7.05 -17.74
C LEU A 268 -7.48 -6.70 -18.35
N GLN A 269 -7.77 -7.23 -19.54
CA GLN A 269 -9.07 -7.00 -20.19
C GLN A 269 -10.25 -7.55 -19.38
N ALA A 270 -10.11 -8.70 -18.74
CA ALA A 270 -11.15 -9.24 -17.88
C ALA A 270 -11.43 -8.30 -16.70
N VAL A 271 -10.36 -7.77 -16.09
CA VAL A 271 -10.43 -6.80 -14.99
C VAL A 271 -11.12 -5.51 -15.43
N THR A 272 -10.68 -4.92 -16.53
CA THR A 272 -11.26 -3.66 -17.03
C THR A 272 -12.71 -3.81 -17.46
N ASN A 273 -13.10 -4.95 -18.03
CA ASN A 273 -14.49 -5.23 -18.35
C ASN A 273 -15.36 -5.32 -17.09
N ALA A 274 -14.89 -5.99 -16.04
CA ALA A 274 -15.61 -6.11 -14.77
C ALA A 274 -15.73 -4.77 -14.03
N LEU A 275 -14.73 -3.91 -14.16
CA LEU A 275 -14.72 -2.58 -13.52
C LEU A 275 -15.47 -1.52 -14.30
N SER A 276 -15.59 -1.67 -15.60
CA SER A 276 -16.15 -0.65 -16.50
C SER A 276 -17.51 -0.07 -16.05
N PRO A 277 -18.46 -0.86 -15.49
CA PRO A 277 -19.72 -0.30 -14.99
C PRO A 277 -19.58 0.50 -13.69
N ARG A 278 -18.44 0.36 -13.00
CA ARG A 278 -18.18 0.98 -11.69
C ARG A 278 -17.31 2.22 -11.76
N ILE A 279 -16.65 2.45 -12.89
CA ILE A 279 -15.79 3.61 -13.08
C ILE A 279 -16.62 4.77 -13.59
N SER A 280 -16.68 5.86 -12.82
CA SER A 280 -17.37 7.09 -13.22
C SER A 280 -16.67 7.72 -14.42
N ARG A 281 -17.42 8.35 -15.33
CA ARG A 281 -16.83 9.02 -16.50
C ARG A 281 -15.82 10.09 -16.08
N GLY A 282 -14.67 10.13 -16.75
CA GLY A 282 -13.61 11.09 -16.44
C GLY A 282 -12.74 10.73 -15.22
N SER A 283 -13.02 9.60 -14.54
CA SER A 283 -12.16 9.14 -13.45
C SER A 283 -10.78 8.78 -13.93
N PRO A 284 -9.73 9.15 -13.17
CA PRO A 284 -8.37 8.68 -13.42
C PRO A 284 -8.23 7.21 -13.11
N VAL A 285 -7.59 6.48 -14.01
CA VAL A 285 -7.28 5.07 -13.85
C VAL A 285 -5.77 4.87 -13.92
N PHE A 286 -5.16 4.61 -12.77
CA PHE A 286 -3.76 4.24 -12.68
C PHE A 286 -3.62 2.73 -12.87
N ILE A 287 -2.90 2.30 -13.88
CA ILE A 287 -2.56 0.88 -14.12
C ILE A 287 -1.10 0.70 -13.78
N ILE A 288 -0.82 -0.12 -12.77
CA ILE A 288 0.54 -0.42 -12.32
C ILE A 288 0.85 -1.86 -12.70
N SER A 289 1.63 -2.06 -13.77
CA SER A 289 1.96 -3.38 -14.33
C SER A 289 3.27 -3.34 -15.10
N SER A 290 4.03 -4.44 -15.07
CA SER A 290 5.18 -4.62 -15.96
C SER A 290 4.79 -4.76 -17.43
N LEU A 291 3.50 -4.98 -17.73
CA LEU A 291 2.90 -5.20 -19.05
C LEU A 291 3.39 -6.47 -19.74
N GLU A 292 4.00 -7.38 -19.01
CA GLU A 292 4.49 -8.65 -19.55
C GLU A 292 3.39 -9.73 -19.52
N GLY A 293 3.50 -10.69 -20.43
CA GLY A 293 2.70 -11.91 -20.42
C GLY A 293 1.19 -11.74 -20.68
N ASP A 294 0.74 -10.57 -21.18
CA ASP A 294 -0.68 -10.32 -21.44
C ASP A 294 -0.89 -9.63 -22.80
N GLY A 295 -1.31 -10.41 -23.79
CA GLY A 295 -1.66 -9.91 -25.11
C GLY A 295 -2.90 -9.01 -25.15
N THR A 296 -3.68 -8.94 -24.07
CA THR A 296 -4.93 -8.16 -24.01
C THR A 296 -4.74 -6.73 -23.50
N THR A 297 -3.55 -6.38 -23.02
CA THR A 297 -3.25 -5.08 -22.40
C THR A 297 -3.62 -3.90 -23.29
N LEU A 298 -3.25 -3.94 -24.60
CA LEU A 298 -3.56 -2.88 -25.55
C LEU A 298 -5.06 -2.69 -25.73
N SER A 299 -5.84 -3.78 -25.85
CA SER A 299 -7.28 -3.72 -26.00
C SER A 299 -7.98 -3.22 -24.74
N ALA A 300 -7.48 -3.60 -23.56
CA ALA A 300 -7.99 -3.13 -22.29
C ALA A 300 -7.81 -1.61 -22.14
N ILE A 301 -6.61 -1.11 -22.42
CA ILE A 301 -6.29 0.33 -22.32
C ILE A 301 -7.10 1.14 -23.34
N ARG A 302 -7.16 0.67 -24.61
CA ARG A 302 -7.97 1.29 -25.66
C ARG A 302 -9.44 1.41 -25.25
N ASN A 303 -10.00 0.37 -24.64
CA ASN A 303 -11.39 0.38 -24.18
C ASN A 303 -11.65 1.41 -23.06
N LEU A 304 -10.71 1.54 -22.10
CA LEU A 304 -10.82 2.54 -21.03
C LEU A 304 -10.70 3.97 -21.61
N SER A 305 -9.67 4.23 -22.41
CA SER A 305 -9.48 5.55 -23.03
C SER A 305 -10.65 5.92 -23.96
N GLY A 306 -11.17 4.96 -24.74
CA GLY A 306 -12.33 5.16 -25.61
C GLY A 306 -13.63 5.48 -24.87
N LYS A 307 -13.75 5.12 -23.60
CA LYS A 307 -14.87 5.50 -22.71
C LYS A 307 -14.68 6.86 -22.05
N GLY A 308 -13.59 7.55 -22.34
CA GLY A 308 -13.28 8.88 -21.80
C GLY A 308 -12.68 8.86 -20.42
N HIS A 309 -12.09 7.71 -20.00
CA HIS A 309 -11.28 7.65 -18.79
C HIS A 309 -9.85 8.10 -19.08
N GLU A 310 -9.25 8.80 -18.15
CA GLU A 310 -7.85 9.11 -18.25
C GLU A 310 -7.02 7.94 -17.69
N VAL A 311 -6.25 7.34 -18.58
CA VAL A 311 -5.45 6.15 -18.25
C VAL A 311 -3.99 6.55 -18.08
N ILE A 312 -3.46 6.28 -16.90
CA ILE A 312 -2.04 6.46 -16.56
C ILE A 312 -1.44 5.10 -16.29
N VAL A 313 -0.47 4.70 -17.11
CA VAL A 313 0.22 3.41 -16.98
C VAL A 313 1.59 3.65 -16.36
N LEU A 314 1.80 3.13 -15.17
CA LEU A 314 3.11 3.09 -14.51
C LEU A 314 3.68 1.68 -14.65
N SER A 315 4.72 1.56 -15.45
CA SER A 315 5.29 0.25 -15.80
C SER A 315 6.69 0.06 -15.20
N PRO A 316 6.83 -0.71 -14.09
CA PRO A 316 8.13 -1.15 -13.62
C PRO A 316 8.84 -1.99 -14.69
N SER A 317 10.11 -1.67 -14.99
CA SER A 317 10.87 -2.37 -16.01
C SER A 317 11.27 -3.77 -15.54
N SER A 318 10.57 -4.78 -16.04
CA SER A 318 10.88 -6.21 -15.79
C SER A 318 12.27 -6.59 -16.27
N ILE A 319 12.69 -6.07 -17.42
CA ILE A 319 13.99 -6.37 -18.03
C ILE A 319 15.15 -5.90 -17.16
N ASP A 320 15.05 -4.68 -16.62
CA ASP A 320 16.06 -4.14 -15.72
C ASP A 320 16.08 -4.86 -14.38
N LEU A 321 14.91 -5.32 -13.90
CA LEU A 321 14.80 -6.12 -12.68
C LEU A 321 15.37 -7.53 -12.89
N GLU A 322 15.13 -8.16 -14.03
CA GLU A 322 15.68 -9.46 -14.36
C GLU A 322 17.20 -9.40 -14.45
N ARG A 323 17.77 -8.32 -14.96
CA ARG A 323 19.21 -8.09 -15.01
C ARG A 323 19.87 -8.06 -13.64
N LEU A 324 19.13 -7.82 -12.56
CA LEU A 324 19.67 -7.88 -11.19
C LEU A 324 19.93 -9.32 -10.72
N VAL A 325 19.27 -10.31 -11.31
CA VAL A 325 19.33 -11.72 -10.91
C VAL A 325 19.94 -12.62 -11.99
N SER A 326 19.87 -12.21 -13.26
CA SER A 326 20.32 -12.99 -14.41
C SER A 326 21.33 -12.21 -15.26
N ARG A 327 22.31 -12.93 -15.82
CA ARG A 327 23.20 -12.34 -16.82
C ARG A 327 22.53 -12.39 -18.20
N ILE A 328 21.86 -11.31 -18.57
CA ILE A 328 21.30 -11.17 -19.90
C ILE A 328 22.42 -10.71 -20.85
N PRO A 329 22.71 -11.43 -21.97
CA PRO A 329 23.66 -10.97 -22.97
C PRO A 329 23.28 -9.60 -23.52
N ARG A 330 24.28 -8.74 -23.80
CA ARG A 330 24.04 -7.34 -24.22
C ARG A 330 23.09 -7.24 -25.42
N MET A 331 23.26 -8.08 -26.42
CA MET A 331 22.41 -8.08 -27.63
C MET A 331 20.94 -8.44 -27.27
N ALA A 332 20.74 -9.46 -26.44
CA ALA A 332 19.39 -9.84 -25.99
C ALA A 332 18.73 -8.72 -25.18
N TYR A 333 19.48 -8.05 -24.32
CA TYR A 333 18.98 -6.91 -23.55
C TYR A 333 18.50 -5.77 -24.45
N GLU A 334 19.29 -5.40 -25.49
CA GLU A 334 18.91 -4.34 -26.44
C GLU A 334 17.64 -4.71 -27.22
N VAL A 335 17.50 -5.97 -27.64
CA VAL A 335 16.28 -6.44 -28.32
C VAL A 335 15.07 -6.35 -27.41
N LEU A 336 15.16 -6.90 -26.21
CA LEU A 336 14.07 -6.85 -25.23
C LEU A 336 13.68 -5.41 -24.89
N LYS A 337 14.65 -4.51 -24.78
CA LYS A 337 14.42 -3.09 -24.53
C LYS A 337 13.67 -2.42 -25.68
N LEU A 338 14.03 -2.73 -26.93
CA LEU A 338 13.31 -2.23 -28.11
C LEU A 338 11.87 -2.75 -28.16
N GLU A 339 11.65 -4.03 -27.90
CA GLU A 339 10.31 -4.63 -27.82
C GLU A 339 9.46 -3.94 -26.75
N ARG A 340 10.05 -3.70 -25.57
CA ARG A 340 9.38 -2.96 -24.49
C ARG A 340 9.02 -1.54 -24.91
N GLN A 341 9.96 -0.80 -25.52
CA GLN A 341 9.72 0.56 -26.02
C GLN A 341 8.59 0.61 -27.05
N ASN A 342 8.58 -0.33 -28.01
CA ASN A 342 7.51 -0.44 -29.00
C ASN A 342 6.15 -0.69 -28.32
N ARG A 343 6.09 -1.53 -27.30
CA ARG A 343 4.87 -1.80 -26.52
C ARG A 343 4.38 -0.54 -25.81
N LEU A 344 5.27 0.19 -25.10
CA LEU A 344 4.94 1.42 -24.39
C LEU A 344 4.46 2.51 -25.38
N THR A 345 5.11 2.64 -26.53
CA THR A 345 4.70 3.59 -27.58
C THR A 345 3.32 3.23 -28.16
N ALA A 346 3.05 1.95 -28.39
CA ALA A 346 1.73 1.51 -28.86
C ALA A 346 0.63 1.85 -27.84
N ILE A 347 0.89 1.71 -26.53
CA ILE A 347 -0.05 2.08 -25.46
C ILE A 347 -0.30 3.59 -25.46
N SER A 348 0.76 4.41 -25.59
CA SER A 348 0.62 5.86 -25.68
C SER A 348 -0.21 6.31 -26.89
N GLY A 349 -0.09 5.60 -28.00
CA GLY A 349 -0.90 5.83 -29.21
C GLY A 349 -2.41 5.69 -29.02
N TYR A 350 -2.86 5.02 -27.97
CA TYR A 350 -4.28 4.93 -27.58
C TYR A 350 -4.73 5.98 -26.57
N GLY A 351 -3.90 7.02 -26.33
CA GLY A 351 -4.24 8.14 -25.46
C GLY A 351 -3.94 7.89 -23.97
N ALA A 352 -3.25 6.80 -23.65
CA ALA A 352 -2.79 6.57 -22.27
C ALA A 352 -1.45 7.30 -22.03
N LYS A 353 -1.29 7.87 -20.85
CA LYS A 353 0.01 8.39 -20.39
C LYS A 353 0.84 7.23 -19.85
N VAL A 354 2.04 7.03 -20.37
CA VAL A 354 2.88 5.88 -20.03
C VAL A 354 4.17 6.35 -19.36
N ILE A 355 4.49 5.73 -18.24
CA ILE A 355 5.70 5.95 -17.47
C ILE A 355 6.50 4.65 -17.46
N ASP A 356 7.67 4.66 -18.10
CA ASP A 356 8.63 3.57 -17.99
C ASP A 356 9.48 3.76 -16.72
N TRP A 357 9.25 2.91 -15.72
CA TRP A 357 9.89 3.06 -14.42
C TRP A 357 11.02 2.06 -14.22
N THR A 358 12.24 2.53 -14.34
CA THR A 358 13.45 1.73 -14.07
C THR A 358 13.71 1.61 -12.56
N PRO A 359 14.25 0.49 -12.08
CA PRO A 359 14.51 0.26 -10.65
C PRO A 359 15.53 1.22 -10.01
N SER A 360 16.32 1.93 -10.83
CA SER A 360 17.32 2.90 -10.39
C SER A 360 16.76 4.30 -10.16
N VAL A 361 15.54 4.58 -10.64
CA VAL A 361 14.89 5.88 -10.57
C VAL A 361 13.89 5.88 -9.40
N GLU A 362 13.89 6.92 -8.61
CA GLU A 362 12.88 7.08 -7.56
C GLU A 362 11.48 7.33 -8.15
N LEU A 363 10.44 6.90 -7.42
CA LEU A 363 9.06 7.02 -7.87
C LEU A 363 8.66 8.46 -8.21
N SER A 364 9.06 9.43 -7.38
CA SER A 364 8.80 10.86 -7.61
C SER A 364 9.40 11.34 -8.93
N GLN A 365 10.63 10.93 -9.24
CA GLN A 365 11.30 11.27 -10.49
C GLN A 365 10.65 10.58 -11.70
N ALA A 366 10.23 9.32 -11.54
CA ALA A 366 9.52 8.60 -12.60
C ALA A 366 8.18 9.29 -12.94
N LEU A 367 7.43 9.71 -11.93
CA LEU A 367 6.15 10.39 -12.12
C LEU A 367 6.30 11.78 -12.78
N LEU A 368 7.44 12.48 -12.61
CA LEU A 368 7.72 13.74 -13.31
C LEU A 368 7.88 13.57 -14.83
N GLN A 369 8.09 12.33 -15.31
CA GLN A 369 8.16 12.02 -16.74
C GLN A 369 6.78 12.00 -17.43
N ILE A 370 5.70 12.18 -16.69
CA ILE A 370 4.36 12.40 -17.28
C ILE A 370 4.39 13.77 -17.97
N ARG A 371 5.07 13.84 -19.12
CA ARG A 371 4.95 14.99 -20.03
C ARG A 371 3.98 14.61 -21.12
N THR A 372 3.07 15.52 -21.38
CA THR A 372 2.23 15.48 -22.59
C THR A 372 3.16 15.46 -23.81
N VAL A 373 3.07 14.39 -24.62
CA VAL A 373 3.63 14.36 -25.97
C VAL A 373 2.66 15.10 -26.88
#